data_fb401705b6b89048e5fca1906e88d38b
#
_entry.id   fb401705b6b89048e5fca1906e88d38b
#
_cell.length_a   1.000
_cell.length_b   1.000
_cell.length_c   1.000
_cell.angle_alpha   90.00
_cell.angle_beta   90.00
_cell.angle_gamma   90.00
#
_symmetry.space_group_name_H-M   'P 1'
#
loop_
_entity.id
_entity.type
_entity.pdbx_description
1 polymer ?
#
loop_
_entity_poly.entity_id
_entity_poly.type
_entity_poly.pdbx_seq_one_letter_code
_entity_poly.pdbx_strand_id
1 'polypeptide(L)'
;MSEHTRRDFLRLSTAGLAVGAAFEALPAWGSLGSSNPGAGEIAVRVTDEKRRFESAPSLGWRRDRGKPTAEIITLNPEKKFQEILGFGAAFTDASCYMFNQLSAEARERLFHELFHPSELGLNVCRTCIGASDYSTELYSFDEGEPDPELKRFSVDRDRAYFLPTLRQAREVNPDLFLFSSPWSPPGWMKANGSMLGGSMRKKYFASYAQYFLKFLQAYAAEGVQIQAVTSQNEVDTDQDGRMPACLWGQEYEIEFVKDHLGPVLRANGIPAKIWLLDHNYNLWGRVICELDDPDLRKYANAVAWHGYAGGADMMSRVHDAHPDADMHWTEGGPDYTSPRYATDWAQWGHTFTEALRNWCQSVTGWNLALDEKGRPNIGPFPCGGLVTIHSQTKEITRSGQYWAFAHFSRLIRRGAHRFDSQGIVPDVDHVACENPDGQRVLVLTNAAAARPVVLQMGATVAELTLASDSVTTLAWK
;
A
#
# COMPACT_ATOMS: atom_id res chain seq x y z
N MET A 1 -18.84 -13.40 -21.93
CA MET A 1 -18.54 -12.79 -20.62
C MET A 1 -18.01 -13.93 -19.78
N SER A 2 -16.68 -14.02 -19.61
CA SER A 2 -16.04 -15.08 -18.82
C SER A 2 -15.74 -14.51 -17.44
N GLU A 3 -16.28 -15.16 -16.42
CA GLU A 3 -15.96 -14.89 -15.04
C GLU A 3 -14.51 -15.32 -14.76
N HIS A 4 -13.60 -14.37 -14.71
CA HIS A 4 -12.27 -14.60 -14.14
C HIS A 4 -12.35 -14.39 -12.62
N THR A 5 -12.47 -15.51 -11.90
CA THR A 5 -12.41 -15.51 -10.43
C THR A 5 -10.97 -15.64 -9.95
N ARG A 6 -10.69 -15.33 -8.67
CA ARG A 6 -9.39 -15.58 -8.00
C ARG A 6 -8.80 -16.98 -8.29
N ARG A 7 -9.63 -17.96 -8.65
CA ARG A 7 -9.22 -19.33 -9.03
C ARG A 7 -8.48 -19.40 -10.37
N ASP A 8 -8.77 -18.51 -11.31
CA ASP A 8 -8.14 -18.54 -12.64
C ASP A 8 -6.74 -17.95 -12.61
N PHE A 9 -6.46 -17.03 -11.71
CA PHE A 9 -5.12 -16.50 -11.44
C PHE A 9 -4.14 -17.57 -10.89
N LEU A 10 -4.66 -18.60 -10.22
CA LEU A 10 -3.87 -19.66 -9.56
C LEU A 10 -3.64 -20.92 -10.44
N ARG A 11 -4.12 -20.98 -11.70
CA ARG A 11 -4.09 -22.21 -12.50
C ARG A 11 -3.05 -22.28 -13.61
N LEU A 12 -2.19 -21.29 -13.76
CA LEU A 12 -1.18 -21.26 -14.83
C LEU A 12 0.25 -21.32 -14.25
N SER A 13 0.66 -22.44 -13.72
CA SER A 13 2.09 -22.81 -13.70
C SER A 13 2.34 -24.17 -13.07
N THR A 14 2.53 -25.18 -13.89
CA THR A 14 3.29 -26.39 -13.54
C THR A 14 4.30 -26.68 -14.65
N ALA A 15 5.52 -26.23 -14.49
CA ALA A 15 6.70 -26.79 -15.12
C ALA A 15 7.95 -26.33 -14.34
N GLY A 16 8.55 -27.22 -13.56
CA GLY A 16 9.75 -26.92 -12.82
C GLY A 16 11.02 -27.06 -13.65
N LEU A 17 11.99 -26.18 -13.41
CA LEU A 17 13.40 -26.38 -13.71
C LEU A 17 14.22 -25.69 -12.63
N ALA A 18 14.99 -26.47 -11.89
CA ALA A 18 15.93 -25.96 -10.90
C ALA A 18 17.19 -25.42 -11.62
N VAL A 19 17.47 -24.14 -11.43
CA VAL A 19 18.76 -23.53 -11.77
C VAL A 19 19.32 -22.92 -10.51
N GLY A 20 20.44 -23.47 -10.04
CA GLY A 20 21.20 -22.91 -8.93
C GLY A 20 21.88 -21.61 -9.35
N ALA A 21 21.55 -20.51 -8.69
CA ALA A 21 22.20 -19.22 -8.86
C ALA A 21 23.21 -18.99 -7.72
N ALA A 22 24.47 -18.70 -8.10
CA ALA A 22 25.48 -18.21 -7.19
C ALA A 22 25.14 -16.77 -6.79
N PHE A 23 25.12 -16.50 -5.51
CA PHE A 23 24.82 -15.16 -4.97
C PHE A 23 26.13 -14.38 -4.78
N GLU A 24 26.29 -13.31 -5.53
CA GLU A 24 27.27 -12.27 -5.20
C GLU A 24 26.66 -11.31 -4.15
N ALA A 25 27.40 -11.06 -3.09
CA ALA A 25 27.05 -10.07 -2.08
C ALA A 25 26.99 -8.69 -2.74
N LEU A 26 25.83 -8.04 -2.68
CA LEU A 26 25.68 -6.68 -3.19
C LEU A 26 26.55 -5.69 -2.39
N PRO A 27 27.23 -4.73 -3.04
CA PRO A 27 28.04 -3.75 -2.36
C PRO A 27 27.19 -2.87 -1.43
N ALA A 28 27.78 -2.49 -0.29
CA ALA A 28 27.16 -1.55 0.63
C ALA A 28 26.77 -0.27 -0.12
N TRP A 29 25.51 0.15 0.03
CA TRP A 29 24.94 1.32 -0.61
C TRP A 29 25.71 2.56 -0.14
N GLY A 30 26.46 3.15 -1.05
CA GLY A 30 27.07 4.45 -0.81
C GLY A 30 25.94 5.47 -0.59
N SER A 31 26.08 6.31 0.43
CA SER A 31 25.17 7.42 0.71
C SER A 31 24.86 8.16 -0.61
N LEU A 32 23.59 8.23 -0.96
CA LEU A 32 23.13 9.00 -2.11
C LEU A 32 23.47 10.46 -1.86
N GLY A 33 24.61 10.91 -2.37
CA GLY A 33 24.89 12.33 -2.50
C GLY A 33 23.72 12.94 -3.28
N SER A 34 22.97 13.83 -2.66
CA SER A 34 21.94 14.63 -3.31
C SER A 34 22.61 15.60 -4.28
N SER A 35 23.04 15.13 -5.43
CA SER A 35 23.31 16.05 -6.55
C SER A 35 21.95 16.50 -7.06
N ASN A 36 21.47 17.65 -6.59
CA ASN A 36 20.40 18.36 -7.29
C ASN A 36 20.84 18.51 -8.74
N PRO A 37 20.05 18.03 -9.71
CA PRO A 37 20.38 18.25 -11.11
C PRO A 37 20.51 19.76 -11.37
N GLY A 38 21.49 20.15 -12.17
CA GLY A 38 21.64 21.54 -12.60
C GLY A 38 20.36 22.02 -13.30
N ALA A 39 20.14 23.34 -13.34
CA ALA A 39 18.95 23.89 -13.99
C ALA A 39 18.85 23.39 -15.44
N GLY A 40 17.74 22.62 -15.73
CA GLY A 40 17.51 22.02 -17.04
C GLY A 40 17.99 20.59 -17.21
N GLU A 41 18.64 19.99 -16.21
CA GLU A 41 19.07 18.60 -16.22
C GLU A 41 17.97 17.69 -15.61
N ILE A 42 17.76 16.53 -16.25
CA ILE A 42 16.81 15.51 -15.81
C ILE A 42 17.61 14.32 -15.27
N ALA A 43 17.53 14.07 -13.98
CA ALA A 43 18.08 12.86 -13.37
C ALA A 43 17.25 11.65 -13.73
N VAL A 44 17.90 10.51 -14.01
CA VAL A 44 17.27 9.26 -14.44
C VAL A 44 17.62 8.14 -13.48
N ARG A 45 16.60 7.37 -13.04
CA ARG A 45 16.72 6.13 -12.27
C ARG A 45 16.03 5.01 -12.99
N VAL A 46 16.63 3.82 -12.99
CA VAL A 46 16.09 2.66 -13.74
C VAL A 46 16.14 1.39 -12.89
N THR A 47 15.06 0.64 -12.95
CA THR A 47 15.01 -0.77 -12.57
C THR A 47 14.68 -1.59 -13.81
N ASP A 48 15.51 -2.56 -14.13
CA ASP A 48 15.33 -3.53 -15.21
C ASP A 48 16.08 -4.84 -14.88
N GLU A 49 16.24 -5.73 -15.84
CA GLU A 49 16.96 -7.01 -15.64
C GLU A 49 18.35 -6.85 -15.01
N LYS A 50 19.06 -5.74 -15.28
CA LYS A 50 20.45 -5.50 -14.87
C LYS A 50 20.61 -4.49 -13.75
N ARG A 51 19.63 -3.61 -13.56
CA ARG A 51 19.70 -2.45 -12.66
C ARG A 51 18.60 -2.49 -11.61
N ARG A 52 18.91 -1.99 -10.42
CA ARG A 52 17.98 -1.91 -9.29
C ARG A 52 17.98 -0.48 -8.75
N PHE A 53 17.06 0.35 -9.27
CA PHE A 53 16.97 1.79 -8.96
C PHE A 53 18.29 2.55 -9.18
N GLU A 54 19.04 2.16 -10.17
CA GLU A 54 20.37 2.73 -10.46
C GLU A 54 20.27 4.00 -11.30
N SER A 55 21.29 4.88 -11.17
CA SER A 55 21.44 6.05 -12.01
C SER A 55 21.73 5.64 -13.45
N ALA A 56 21.04 6.26 -14.38
CA ALA A 56 21.36 6.24 -15.80
C ALA A 56 21.84 7.63 -16.24
N PRO A 57 22.44 7.76 -17.44
CA PRO A 57 22.83 9.06 -17.97
C PRO A 57 21.69 10.08 -17.90
N SER A 58 21.99 11.26 -17.40
CA SER A 58 21.02 12.36 -17.32
C SER A 58 20.60 12.83 -18.72
N LEU A 59 19.40 13.42 -18.78
CA LEU A 59 18.85 13.99 -20.01
C LEU A 59 18.78 15.50 -19.85
N GLY A 60 18.65 16.21 -20.99
CA GLY A 60 18.42 17.65 -21.00
C GLY A 60 17.17 18.01 -21.78
N TRP A 61 16.45 19.04 -21.32
CA TRP A 61 15.41 19.66 -22.11
C TRP A 61 16.03 20.44 -23.28
N ARG A 62 15.53 20.22 -24.49
CA ARG A 62 15.94 20.95 -25.68
C ARG A 62 14.72 21.55 -26.39
N ARG A 63 14.91 22.62 -27.12
CA ARG A 63 13.84 23.22 -27.92
C ARG A 63 13.38 22.21 -29.00
N ASP A 64 12.08 22.03 -29.10
CA ASP A 64 11.51 21.23 -30.18
C ASP A 64 11.86 21.87 -31.55
N ARG A 65 12.44 21.11 -32.46
CA ARG A 65 12.87 21.55 -33.81
C ARG A 65 12.19 20.77 -34.93
N GLY A 66 11.22 19.93 -34.66
CA GLY A 66 10.58 19.14 -35.69
C GLY A 66 9.59 18.13 -35.17
N LYS A 67 8.94 17.39 -36.06
CA LYS A 67 8.04 16.31 -35.69
C LYS A 67 8.86 15.14 -35.12
N PRO A 68 8.61 14.73 -33.88
CA PRO A 68 9.23 13.52 -33.34
C PRO A 68 8.81 12.29 -34.14
N THR A 69 9.74 11.37 -34.29
CA THR A 69 9.48 10.04 -34.92
C THR A 69 9.07 8.97 -33.90
N ALA A 70 9.03 9.33 -32.63
CA ALA A 70 8.67 8.46 -31.50
C ALA A 70 7.35 8.89 -30.87
N GLU A 71 6.80 8.02 -30.03
CA GLU A 71 5.58 8.26 -29.27
C GLU A 71 5.80 9.35 -28.22
N ILE A 72 4.83 10.25 -28.08
CA ILE A 72 4.95 11.46 -27.27
C ILE A 72 4.13 11.34 -26.00
N ILE A 73 4.76 11.68 -24.88
CA ILE A 73 4.08 11.94 -23.60
C ILE A 73 4.17 13.44 -23.33
N THR A 74 3.02 14.12 -23.31
CA THR A 74 2.90 15.54 -23.04
C THR A 74 2.68 15.79 -21.56
N LEU A 75 3.46 16.72 -20.98
CA LEU A 75 3.43 17.09 -19.57
C LEU A 75 2.86 18.50 -19.41
N ASN A 76 1.86 18.67 -18.54
CA ASN A 76 1.25 19.97 -18.22
C ASN A 76 1.25 20.21 -16.70
N PRO A 77 2.31 20.77 -16.12
CA PRO A 77 2.41 21.01 -14.67
C PRO A 77 1.38 22.02 -14.11
N GLU A 78 0.79 22.84 -14.97
CA GLU A 78 -0.21 23.83 -14.56
C GLU A 78 -1.57 23.18 -14.21
N LYS A 79 -1.82 21.97 -14.72
CA LYS A 79 -3.04 21.22 -14.43
C LYS A 79 -2.77 20.19 -13.34
N LYS A 80 -3.10 20.53 -12.11
CA LYS A 80 -2.89 19.71 -10.92
C LYS A 80 -4.14 18.92 -10.53
N PHE A 81 -3.93 17.80 -9.86
CA PHE A 81 -4.96 16.90 -9.34
C PHE A 81 -4.75 16.67 -7.83
N GLN A 82 -5.02 15.48 -7.33
CA GLN A 82 -4.94 15.14 -5.91
C GLN A 82 -3.54 15.33 -5.32
N GLU A 83 -3.54 15.62 -4.03
CA GLU A 83 -2.34 15.61 -3.19
C GLU A 83 -1.96 14.18 -2.81
N ILE A 84 -0.68 13.88 -2.77
CA ILE A 84 -0.14 12.58 -2.38
C ILE A 84 0.14 12.55 -0.88
N LEU A 85 -0.51 11.63 -0.18
CA LEU A 85 -0.26 11.35 1.23
C LEU A 85 1.02 10.54 1.42
N GLY A 86 1.25 9.53 0.57
CA GLY A 86 2.48 8.75 0.58
C GLY A 86 2.35 7.30 0.18
N PHE A 87 3.39 6.52 0.53
CA PHE A 87 3.58 5.14 0.11
C PHE A 87 4.01 4.27 1.29
N GLY A 88 3.66 2.98 1.27
CA GLY A 88 4.07 2.08 2.33
C GLY A 88 3.65 0.64 2.13
N ALA A 89 3.68 -0.13 3.23
CA ALA A 89 3.20 -1.49 3.30
C ALA A 89 2.77 -1.84 4.74
N ALA A 90 2.18 -3.03 4.93
CA ALA A 90 1.55 -3.36 6.19
C ALA A 90 2.53 -3.96 7.21
N PHE A 91 2.51 -3.40 8.41
CA PHE A 91 2.97 -4.04 9.64
C PHE A 91 1.93 -5.08 10.05
N THR A 92 2.00 -6.27 9.49
CA THR A 92 1.24 -7.41 9.99
C THR A 92 1.94 -7.99 11.23
N ASP A 93 1.24 -8.78 12.04
CA ASP A 93 1.85 -9.50 13.15
C ASP A 93 3.01 -10.38 12.65
N ALA A 94 2.82 -11.05 11.52
CA ALA A 94 3.85 -11.84 10.86
C ALA A 94 5.08 -11.00 10.47
N SER A 95 4.89 -9.81 9.89
CA SER A 95 6.00 -8.93 9.52
C SER A 95 6.77 -8.46 10.74
N CYS A 96 6.08 -8.05 11.80
CA CYS A 96 6.72 -7.64 13.06
C CYS A 96 7.47 -8.80 13.72
N TYR A 97 6.91 -10.01 13.69
CA TYR A 97 7.59 -11.21 14.13
C TYR A 97 8.88 -11.47 13.34
N MET A 98 8.84 -11.38 12.00
CA MET A 98 10.02 -11.60 11.15
C MET A 98 11.12 -10.57 11.41
N PHE A 99 10.77 -9.28 11.57
CA PHE A 99 11.74 -8.25 11.97
C PHE A 99 12.39 -8.57 13.32
N ASN A 100 11.61 -9.09 14.26
CA ASN A 100 12.13 -9.47 15.58
C ASN A 100 13.06 -10.69 15.57
N GLN A 101 13.11 -11.47 14.47
CA GLN A 101 14.04 -12.57 14.26
C GLN A 101 15.43 -12.12 13.79
N LEU A 102 15.62 -10.87 13.42
CA LEU A 102 16.90 -10.30 13.01
C LEU A 102 17.74 -9.89 14.22
N SER A 103 19.08 -9.86 14.05
CA SER A 103 19.92 -9.17 15.03
C SER A 103 19.56 -7.67 15.10
N ALA A 104 19.88 -7.02 16.20
CA ALA A 104 19.61 -5.60 16.38
C ALA A 104 20.18 -4.75 15.24
N GLU A 105 21.43 -5.02 14.85
CA GLU A 105 22.13 -4.30 13.79
C GLU A 105 21.53 -4.57 12.39
N ALA A 106 21.12 -5.81 12.10
CA ALA A 106 20.47 -6.16 10.83
C ALA A 106 19.08 -5.48 10.73
N ARG A 107 18.34 -5.47 11.83
CA ARG A 107 17.03 -4.81 11.92
C ARG A 107 17.15 -3.31 11.76
N GLU A 108 18.11 -2.67 12.46
CA GLU A 108 18.36 -1.23 12.34
C GLU A 108 18.69 -0.82 10.90
N ARG A 109 19.58 -1.55 10.22
CA ARG A 109 19.89 -1.31 8.81
C ARG A 109 18.69 -1.46 7.91
N LEU A 110 17.87 -2.53 8.10
CA LEU A 110 16.67 -2.75 7.30
C LEU A 110 15.62 -1.65 7.55
N PHE A 111 15.44 -1.22 8.80
CA PHE A 111 14.50 -0.13 9.13
C PHE A 111 14.96 1.21 8.53
N HIS A 112 16.26 1.49 8.58
CA HIS A 112 16.80 2.66 7.88
C HIS A 112 16.49 2.57 6.38
N GLU A 113 16.75 1.43 5.75
CA GLU A 113 16.46 1.20 4.32
C GLU A 113 14.99 1.39 3.98
N LEU A 114 14.07 0.85 4.79
CA LEU A 114 12.63 0.88 4.50
C LEU A 114 12.01 2.25 4.80
N PHE A 115 12.38 2.89 5.91
CA PHE A 115 11.62 4.02 6.43
C PHE A 115 12.36 5.36 6.35
N HIS A 116 13.71 5.39 6.32
CA HIS A 116 14.41 6.67 6.31
C HIS A 116 14.09 7.47 5.03
N PRO A 117 13.76 8.80 5.16
CA PRO A 117 13.33 9.61 4.02
C PRO A 117 14.34 9.74 2.86
N SER A 118 15.63 9.45 3.09
CA SER A 118 16.65 9.41 2.03
C SER A 118 16.75 8.05 1.33
N GLU A 119 16.10 7.02 1.86
CA GLU A 119 16.09 5.67 1.34
C GLU A 119 14.71 5.34 0.72
N LEU A 120 14.13 4.16 0.96
CA LEU A 120 12.80 3.84 0.42
C LEU A 120 11.73 4.82 0.90
N GLY A 121 11.85 5.33 2.14
CA GLY A 121 11.06 6.42 2.67
C GLY A 121 9.58 6.09 2.84
N LEU A 122 9.25 4.83 3.16
CA LEU A 122 7.87 4.43 3.42
C LEU A 122 7.29 5.27 4.57
N ASN A 123 6.12 5.86 4.34
CA ASN A 123 5.53 6.83 5.26
C ASN A 123 4.00 6.72 5.43
N VAL A 124 3.33 5.78 4.73
CA VAL A 124 1.91 5.46 4.95
C VAL A 124 1.80 3.96 5.12
N CYS A 125 1.70 3.49 6.36
CA CYS A 125 1.73 2.07 6.66
C CYS A 125 0.46 1.60 7.36
N ARG A 126 0.07 0.36 7.10
CA ARG A 126 -1.10 -0.30 7.67
C ARG A 126 -0.73 -1.14 8.88
N THR A 127 -1.64 -1.24 9.84
CA THR A 127 -1.57 -2.20 10.94
C THR A 127 -2.89 -2.98 11.04
N CYS A 128 -2.89 -4.06 11.81
CA CYS A 128 -4.09 -4.85 12.06
C CYS A 128 -4.65 -4.55 13.45
N ILE A 129 -5.97 -4.58 13.61
CA ILE A 129 -6.65 -4.54 14.91
C ILE A 129 -6.97 -5.99 15.31
N GLY A 130 -6.07 -6.63 16.04
CA GLY A 130 -6.07 -8.06 16.29
C GLY A 130 -5.42 -8.86 15.14
N ALA A 131 -5.67 -10.17 15.08
CA ALA A 131 -5.08 -11.05 14.07
C ALA A 131 -5.63 -10.80 12.68
N SER A 132 -4.75 -10.83 11.68
CA SER A 132 -5.09 -11.05 10.27
C SER A 132 -4.77 -12.50 9.87
N ASP A 133 -4.89 -12.83 8.57
CA ASP A 133 -4.37 -14.07 8.01
C ASP A 133 -2.84 -14.18 8.13
N TYR A 134 -2.13 -13.05 8.15
CA TYR A 134 -0.68 -12.99 8.39
C TYR A 134 -0.36 -12.68 9.85
N SER A 135 -0.67 -13.64 10.70
CA SER A 135 -0.40 -13.61 12.14
C SER A 135 0.26 -14.90 12.59
N THR A 136 0.97 -14.86 13.71
CA THR A 136 1.58 -16.03 14.35
C THR A 136 0.54 -16.94 14.99
N GLU A 137 -0.60 -16.35 15.37
CA GLU A 137 -1.75 -17.03 15.99
C GLU A 137 -3.04 -16.25 15.76
N LEU A 138 -4.18 -16.88 16.04
CA LEU A 138 -5.49 -16.23 16.05
C LEU A 138 -5.70 -15.52 17.38
N TYR A 139 -5.95 -14.20 17.36
CA TYR A 139 -6.22 -13.42 18.57
C TYR A 139 -7.05 -12.17 18.28
N SER A 140 -7.79 -11.73 19.28
CA SER A 140 -8.33 -10.38 19.39
C SER A 140 -7.91 -9.78 20.74
N PHE A 141 -8.17 -8.50 20.96
CA PHE A 141 -7.84 -7.84 22.24
C PHE A 141 -8.86 -8.10 23.35
N ASP A 142 -9.92 -8.86 23.05
CA ASP A 142 -10.95 -9.23 24.03
C ASP A 142 -11.63 -10.56 23.62
N GLU A 143 -10.84 -11.64 23.48
CA GLU A 143 -11.39 -12.95 23.12
C GLU A 143 -11.88 -13.71 24.36
N GLY A 144 -12.80 -14.67 24.15
CA GLY A 144 -13.35 -15.54 25.20
C GLY A 144 -14.87 -15.41 25.37
N GLU A 145 -15.37 -15.53 26.59
CA GLU A 145 -16.80 -15.39 26.88
C GLU A 145 -17.29 -13.96 26.57
N PRO A 146 -18.59 -13.77 26.25
CA PRO A 146 -19.12 -12.45 25.96
C PRO A 146 -18.79 -11.40 27.04
N ASP A 147 -18.17 -10.29 26.63
CA ASP A 147 -17.79 -9.17 27.51
C ASP A 147 -18.22 -7.80 26.92
N PRO A 148 -19.52 -7.48 26.91
CA PRO A 148 -20.00 -6.24 26.29
C PRO A 148 -19.41 -4.96 26.88
N GLU A 149 -18.87 -5.00 28.11
CA GLU A 149 -18.20 -3.87 28.77
C GLU A 149 -16.70 -3.83 28.50
N LEU A 150 -16.14 -4.82 27.77
CA LEU A 150 -14.74 -4.94 27.40
C LEU A 150 -13.79 -4.85 28.61
N LYS A 151 -14.11 -5.55 29.69
CA LYS A 151 -13.31 -5.58 30.93
C LYS A 151 -11.98 -6.31 30.75
N ARG A 152 -11.96 -7.31 29.84
CA ARG A 152 -10.75 -8.09 29.50
C ARG A 152 -9.90 -7.46 28.43
N PHE A 153 -10.37 -6.38 27.79
CA PHE A 153 -9.63 -5.74 26.69
C PHE A 153 -8.18 -5.46 27.09
N SER A 154 -7.22 -5.99 26.34
CA SER A 154 -5.79 -5.75 26.54
C SER A 154 -5.01 -5.82 25.24
N VAL A 155 -4.04 -4.91 25.06
CA VAL A 155 -3.04 -4.92 23.99
C VAL A 155 -1.70 -5.49 24.46
N ASP A 156 -1.66 -6.17 25.61
CA ASP A 156 -0.42 -6.66 26.24
C ASP A 156 0.38 -7.59 25.31
N ARG A 157 -0.32 -8.39 24.49
CA ARG A 157 0.32 -9.25 23.50
C ARG A 157 1.20 -8.45 22.53
N ASP A 158 0.74 -7.31 22.08
CA ASP A 158 1.44 -6.50 21.09
C ASP A 158 2.70 -5.83 21.67
N ARG A 159 2.83 -5.76 22.99
CA ARG A 159 4.03 -5.24 23.66
C ARG A 159 5.26 -6.12 23.46
N ALA A 160 5.09 -7.40 23.09
CA ALA A 160 6.20 -8.33 22.93
C ALA A 160 7.15 -7.92 21.77
N TYR A 161 6.60 -7.57 20.62
CA TYR A 161 7.37 -7.18 19.43
C TYR A 161 6.62 -6.22 18.50
N PHE A 162 5.30 -6.21 18.48
CA PHE A 162 4.51 -5.42 17.53
C PHE A 162 4.66 -3.92 17.82
N LEU A 163 4.29 -3.46 19.00
CA LEU A 163 4.44 -2.05 19.40
C LEU A 163 5.89 -1.56 19.39
N PRO A 164 6.88 -2.33 19.87
CA PRO A 164 8.30 -1.98 19.72
C PRO A 164 8.73 -1.77 18.27
N THR A 165 8.24 -2.60 17.33
CA THR A 165 8.50 -2.48 15.90
C THR A 165 7.97 -1.17 15.33
N LEU A 166 6.73 -0.80 15.67
CA LEU A 166 6.13 0.47 15.22
C LEU A 166 6.86 1.69 15.78
N ARG A 167 7.26 1.65 17.05
CA ARG A 167 8.06 2.74 17.65
C ARG A 167 9.40 2.92 16.95
N GLN A 168 10.13 1.82 16.70
CA GLN A 168 11.41 1.86 15.99
C GLN A 168 11.24 2.43 14.58
N ALA A 169 10.20 2.06 13.84
CA ALA A 169 9.92 2.63 12.52
C ALA A 169 9.66 4.14 12.59
N ARG A 170 8.93 4.61 13.61
CA ARG A 170 8.68 6.04 13.83
C ARG A 170 9.90 6.82 14.30
N GLU A 171 10.84 6.20 15.00
CA GLU A 171 12.13 6.82 15.32
C GLU A 171 12.93 7.10 14.04
N VAL A 172 12.88 6.18 13.05
CA VAL A 172 13.55 6.36 11.76
C VAL A 172 12.80 7.35 10.86
N ASN A 173 11.45 7.31 10.87
CA ASN A 173 10.60 8.22 10.12
C ASN A 173 9.49 8.82 11.00
N PRO A 174 9.71 9.97 11.64
CA PRO A 174 8.70 10.62 12.47
C PRO A 174 7.42 11.02 11.71
N ASP A 175 7.48 11.12 10.38
CA ASP A 175 6.35 11.43 9.50
C ASP A 175 5.51 10.18 9.13
N LEU A 176 5.72 9.05 9.79
CA LEU A 176 5.00 7.82 9.51
C LEU A 176 3.50 7.96 9.87
N PHE A 177 2.65 7.90 8.86
CA PHE A 177 1.20 7.83 8.98
C PHE A 177 0.79 6.37 9.13
N LEU A 178 0.08 6.03 10.22
CA LEU A 178 -0.42 4.69 10.47
C LEU A 178 -1.95 4.66 10.36
N PHE A 179 -2.46 3.70 9.61
CA PHE A 179 -3.88 3.35 9.64
C PHE A 179 -4.06 1.88 10.01
N SER A 180 -5.22 1.54 10.58
CA SER A 180 -5.47 0.20 11.13
C SER A 180 -6.79 -0.38 10.67
N SER A 181 -6.80 -1.68 10.37
CA SER A 181 -7.97 -2.41 9.91
C SER A 181 -8.18 -3.68 10.73
N PRO A 182 -9.42 -4.00 11.17
CA PRO A 182 -9.75 -5.30 11.76
C PRO A 182 -10.09 -6.31 10.66
N TRP A 183 -9.60 -7.54 10.79
CA TRP A 183 -10.04 -8.68 9.97
C TRP A 183 -11.30 -9.32 10.54
N SER A 184 -11.43 -9.32 11.85
CA SER A 184 -12.61 -9.83 12.56
C SER A 184 -12.80 -9.12 13.89
N PRO A 185 -14.04 -8.82 14.30
CA PRO A 185 -14.35 -8.59 15.70
C PRO A 185 -13.97 -9.79 16.56
N PRO A 186 -13.89 -9.67 17.91
CA PRO A 186 -13.84 -10.80 18.82
C PRO A 186 -14.93 -11.82 18.49
N GLY A 187 -14.61 -13.13 18.58
CA GLY A 187 -15.52 -14.20 18.17
C GLY A 187 -16.89 -14.13 18.84
N TRP A 188 -16.95 -13.76 20.10
CA TRP A 188 -18.22 -13.65 20.83
C TRP A 188 -19.17 -12.56 20.30
N MET A 189 -18.67 -11.56 19.55
CA MET A 189 -19.50 -10.53 18.90
C MET A 189 -20.16 -11.05 17.59
N LYS A 190 -19.73 -12.20 17.08
CA LYS A 190 -20.14 -12.74 15.79
C LYS A 190 -21.24 -13.80 15.92
N ALA A 191 -21.95 -14.04 14.83
CA ALA A 191 -23.06 -14.99 14.80
C ALA A 191 -22.61 -16.45 14.96
N ASN A 192 -21.41 -16.77 14.45
CA ASN A 192 -20.81 -18.10 14.52
C ASN A 192 -19.93 -18.33 15.77
N GLY A 193 -19.78 -17.33 16.64
CA GLY A 193 -18.95 -17.43 17.85
C GLY A 193 -17.46 -17.59 17.59
N SER A 194 -16.96 -17.22 16.39
CA SER A 194 -15.58 -17.40 15.97
C SER A 194 -15.07 -16.20 15.22
N MET A 195 -13.77 -15.90 15.33
CA MET A 195 -13.10 -14.91 14.48
C MET A 195 -13.00 -15.38 13.02
N LEU A 196 -13.05 -16.68 12.75
CA LEU A 196 -12.95 -17.24 11.40
C LEU A 196 -14.30 -17.13 10.68
N GLY A 197 -14.34 -16.33 9.59
CA GLY A 197 -15.53 -16.11 8.78
C GLY A 197 -16.76 -15.59 9.57
N GLY A 198 -17.93 -15.70 8.97
CA GLY A 198 -19.21 -15.35 9.60
C GLY A 198 -19.50 -13.84 9.62
N SER A 199 -20.53 -13.43 10.36
CA SER A 199 -21.08 -12.08 10.36
C SER A 199 -21.15 -11.47 11.74
N MET A 200 -21.00 -10.14 11.81
CA MET A 200 -21.20 -9.35 13.03
C MET A 200 -22.67 -9.36 13.48
N ARG A 201 -22.90 -9.41 14.80
CA ARG A 201 -24.23 -9.24 15.39
C ARG A 201 -24.46 -7.79 15.78
N LYS A 202 -25.48 -7.14 15.19
CA LYS A 202 -25.82 -5.72 15.42
C LYS A 202 -25.94 -5.33 16.90
N LYS A 203 -26.42 -6.23 17.75
CA LYS A 203 -26.54 -5.98 19.20
C LYS A 203 -25.21 -5.62 19.89
N TYR A 204 -24.07 -5.88 19.25
CA TYR A 204 -22.73 -5.58 19.75
C TYR A 204 -22.07 -4.38 19.05
N PHE A 205 -22.76 -3.65 18.17
CA PHE A 205 -22.18 -2.50 17.50
C PHE A 205 -21.65 -1.44 18.48
N ALA A 206 -22.42 -1.14 19.55
CA ALA A 206 -21.96 -0.22 20.57
C ALA A 206 -20.70 -0.72 21.29
N SER A 207 -20.63 -2.02 21.67
CA SER A 207 -19.44 -2.61 22.26
C SER A 207 -18.26 -2.61 21.30
N TYR A 208 -18.48 -2.85 20.00
CA TYR A 208 -17.42 -2.86 19.01
C TYR A 208 -16.89 -1.44 18.74
N ALA A 209 -17.71 -0.40 18.76
CA ALA A 209 -17.25 0.99 18.71
C ALA A 209 -16.36 1.34 19.91
N GLN A 210 -16.71 0.85 21.12
CA GLN A 210 -15.85 1.00 22.31
C GLN A 210 -14.55 0.18 22.19
N TYR A 211 -14.55 -0.95 21.50
CA TYR A 211 -13.34 -1.73 21.22
C TYR A 211 -12.34 -0.92 20.37
N PHE A 212 -12.81 -0.23 19.31
CA PHE A 212 -11.98 0.70 18.54
C PHE A 212 -11.44 1.85 19.40
N LEU A 213 -12.29 2.45 20.22
CA LEU A 213 -11.86 3.53 21.12
C LEU A 213 -10.75 3.07 22.07
N LYS A 214 -10.94 1.91 22.73
CA LYS A 214 -9.92 1.33 23.63
C LYS A 214 -8.62 1.01 22.89
N PHE A 215 -8.70 0.45 21.68
CA PHE A 215 -7.53 0.20 20.83
C PHE A 215 -6.75 1.49 20.55
N LEU A 216 -7.41 2.54 20.06
CA LEU A 216 -6.78 3.81 19.74
C LEU A 216 -6.15 4.47 20.97
N GLN A 217 -6.83 4.44 22.10
CA GLN A 217 -6.31 4.97 23.38
C GLN A 217 -5.13 4.17 23.90
N ALA A 218 -5.19 2.83 23.86
CA ALA A 218 -4.11 1.96 24.31
C ALA A 218 -2.85 2.13 23.47
N TYR A 219 -2.98 2.20 22.14
CA TYR A 219 -1.85 2.44 21.24
C TYR A 219 -1.25 3.83 21.43
N ALA A 220 -2.09 4.86 21.60
CA ALA A 220 -1.62 6.21 21.90
C ALA A 220 -0.84 6.26 23.24
N ALA A 221 -1.31 5.55 24.27
CA ALA A 221 -0.61 5.42 25.55
C ALA A 221 0.76 4.73 25.44
N GLU A 222 0.92 3.85 24.43
CA GLU A 222 2.20 3.21 24.08
C GLU A 222 3.07 4.08 23.15
N GLY A 223 2.68 5.34 22.88
CA GLY A 223 3.41 6.25 21.99
C GLY A 223 3.19 5.98 20.50
N VAL A 224 2.22 5.16 20.12
CA VAL A 224 1.87 4.83 18.73
C VAL A 224 0.54 5.47 18.37
N GLN A 225 0.59 6.61 17.70
CA GLN A 225 -0.62 7.27 17.21
C GLN A 225 -1.09 6.60 15.93
N ILE A 226 -2.39 6.21 15.87
CA ILE A 226 -3.08 5.75 14.68
C ILE A 226 -3.90 6.91 14.11
N GLN A 227 -3.69 7.24 12.83
CA GLN A 227 -4.30 8.43 12.21
C GLN A 227 -5.58 8.11 11.44
N ALA A 228 -5.80 6.84 11.05
CA ALA A 228 -7.04 6.40 10.44
C ALA A 228 -7.38 4.95 10.80
N VAL A 229 -8.65 4.59 10.70
CA VAL A 229 -9.13 3.21 10.83
C VAL A 229 -10.09 2.89 9.71
N THR A 230 -10.16 1.62 9.30
CA THR A 230 -11.28 1.13 8.49
C THR A 230 -12.27 0.38 9.38
N SER A 231 -13.53 0.33 8.98
CA SER A 231 -14.57 -0.37 9.76
C SER A 231 -14.35 -1.89 9.78
N GLN A 232 -13.83 -2.43 8.67
CA GLN A 232 -13.60 -3.86 8.45
C GLN A 232 -12.67 -4.05 7.24
N ASN A 233 -11.75 -5.01 7.32
CA ASN A 233 -11.03 -5.49 6.15
C ASN A 233 -11.91 -6.43 5.32
N GLU A 234 -11.99 -6.20 4.02
CA GLU A 234 -12.71 -7.05 3.05
C GLU A 234 -14.17 -7.35 3.42
N VAL A 235 -14.99 -6.32 3.39
CA VAL A 235 -16.38 -6.27 3.88
C VAL A 235 -17.37 -7.28 3.28
N ASP A 236 -17.13 -7.83 2.09
CA ASP A 236 -18.08 -8.68 1.35
C ASP A 236 -17.72 -10.17 1.32
N THR A 237 -16.75 -10.60 2.13
CA THR A 237 -16.32 -11.99 2.16
C THR A 237 -16.10 -12.49 3.59
N ASP A 238 -16.42 -13.77 3.82
CA ASP A 238 -16.08 -14.49 5.04
C ASP A 238 -14.92 -15.49 4.84
N GLN A 239 -14.33 -15.48 3.64
CA GLN A 239 -13.18 -16.32 3.26
C GLN A 239 -13.43 -17.83 3.52
N ASP A 240 -14.68 -18.28 3.40
CA ASP A 240 -15.10 -19.65 3.67
C ASP A 240 -14.71 -20.14 5.10
N GLY A 241 -14.57 -19.23 6.07
CA GLY A 241 -14.16 -19.53 7.45
C GLY A 241 -12.71 -20.00 7.61
N ARG A 242 -11.83 -19.77 6.64
CA ARG A 242 -10.44 -20.26 6.64
C ARG A 242 -9.42 -19.30 7.27
N MET A 243 -9.87 -18.08 7.60
CA MET A 243 -9.03 -17.03 8.19
C MET A 243 -9.90 -16.05 8.98
N PRO A 244 -9.32 -15.16 9.79
CA PRO A 244 -10.04 -14.04 10.36
C PRO A 244 -10.73 -13.24 9.24
N ALA A 245 -12.04 -13.12 9.32
CA ALA A 245 -12.85 -12.37 8.37
C ALA A 245 -14.24 -12.11 8.95
N CYS A 246 -14.94 -11.11 8.44
CA CYS A 246 -16.29 -10.81 8.89
C CYS A 246 -17.11 -10.17 7.75
N LEU A 247 -18.23 -10.78 7.42
CA LEU A 247 -19.17 -10.17 6.46
C LEU A 247 -19.84 -8.94 7.06
N TRP A 248 -19.74 -7.85 6.32
CA TRP A 248 -20.42 -6.58 6.59
C TRP A 248 -21.26 -6.21 5.36
N GLY A 249 -22.59 -6.28 5.50
CA GLY A 249 -23.46 -5.67 4.51
C GLY A 249 -23.25 -4.16 4.44
N GLN A 250 -23.57 -3.53 3.31
CA GLN A 250 -23.49 -2.08 3.14
C GLN A 250 -24.21 -1.32 4.27
N GLU A 251 -25.45 -1.75 4.59
CA GLU A 251 -26.24 -1.16 5.66
C GLU A 251 -25.64 -1.33 7.05
N TYR A 252 -24.82 -2.38 7.25
CA TYR A 252 -24.09 -2.60 8.50
C TYR A 252 -22.95 -1.56 8.65
N GLU A 253 -22.22 -1.31 7.59
CA GLU A 253 -21.14 -0.31 7.61
C GLU A 253 -21.71 1.09 7.83
N ILE A 254 -22.77 1.47 7.10
CA ILE A 254 -23.47 2.75 7.26
C ILE A 254 -23.90 2.93 8.73
N GLU A 255 -24.68 1.99 9.27
CA GLU A 255 -25.19 2.06 10.64
C GLU A 255 -24.04 2.11 11.67
N PHE A 256 -23.04 1.23 11.51
CA PHE A 256 -21.92 1.16 12.45
C PHE A 256 -21.11 2.45 12.49
N VAL A 257 -20.76 3.00 11.33
CA VAL A 257 -19.96 4.22 11.25
C VAL A 257 -20.77 5.44 11.69
N LYS A 258 -22.01 5.58 11.21
CA LYS A 258 -22.87 6.74 11.46
C LYS A 258 -23.37 6.82 12.90
N ASP A 259 -23.85 5.69 13.43
CA ASP A 259 -24.60 5.67 14.69
C ASP A 259 -23.76 5.21 15.88
N HIS A 260 -22.57 4.61 15.66
CA HIS A 260 -21.75 4.06 16.72
C HIS A 260 -20.29 4.56 16.69
N LEU A 261 -19.48 4.18 15.68
CA LEU A 261 -18.05 4.46 15.68
C LEU A 261 -17.76 5.96 15.59
N GLY A 262 -18.33 6.65 14.64
CA GLY A 262 -18.11 8.09 14.42
C GLY A 262 -18.49 8.93 15.63
N PRO A 263 -19.71 8.78 16.21
CA PRO A 263 -20.10 9.45 17.45
C PRO A 263 -19.17 9.17 18.62
N VAL A 264 -18.75 7.89 18.81
CA VAL A 264 -17.85 7.50 19.92
C VAL A 264 -16.49 8.18 19.78
N LEU A 265 -15.86 8.15 18.61
CA LEU A 265 -14.55 8.77 18.39
C LEU A 265 -14.65 10.29 18.58
N ARG A 266 -15.66 10.94 18.02
CA ARG A 266 -15.90 12.38 18.17
C ARG A 266 -16.11 12.80 19.63
N ALA A 267 -16.95 12.08 20.36
CA ALA A 267 -17.25 12.39 21.77
C ALA A 267 -16.03 12.25 22.69
N ASN A 268 -15.05 11.43 22.31
CA ASN A 268 -13.82 11.22 23.05
C ASN A 268 -12.62 12.02 22.51
N GLY A 269 -12.84 12.92 21.54
CA GLY A 269 -11.78 13.76 20.96
C GLY A 269 -10.70 12.98 20.22
N ILE A 270 -11.03 11.80 19.69
CA ILE A 270 -10.09 10.97 18.90
C ILE A 270 -10.04 11.52 17.47
N PRO A 271 -8.87 11.97 16.98
CA PRO A 271 -8.75 12.61 15.67
C PRO A 271 -8.61 11.60 14.52
N ALA A 272 -8.64 10.30 14.78
CA ALA A 272 -8.48 9.27 13.77
C ALA A 272 -9.60 9.37 12.72
N LYS A 273 -9.23 9.40 11.43
CA LYS A 273 -10.16 9.35 10.31
C LYS A 273 -10.79 7.96 10.20
N ILE A 274 -11.99 7.88 9.64
CA ILE A 274 -12.63 6.61 9.29
C ILE A 274 -12.62 6.50 7.77
N TRP A 275 -12.07 5.39 7.25
CA TRP A 275 -12.07 5.05 5.83
C TRP A 275 -13.05 3.91 5.58
N LEU A 276 -13.86 4.04 4.54
CA LEU A 276 -14.92 3.10 4.17
C LEU A 276 -14.38 1.97 3.30
N LEU A 277 -15.12 0.90 3.17
CA LEU A 277 -14.95 -0.24 2.27
C LEU A 277 -13.77 -1.16 2.63
N ASP A 278 -12.53 -0.69 2.49
CA ASP A 278 -11.29 -1.46 2.63
C ASP A 278 -11.32 -2.78 1.83
N HIS A 279 -11.68 -2.68 0.52
CA HIS A 279 -11.83 -3.82 -0.37
C HIS A 279 -11.72 -3.46 -1.86
N ASN A 280 -12.02 -4.41 -2.72
CA ASN A 280 -11.77 -4.42 -4.16
C ASN A 280 -12.57 -3.36 -4.94
N TYR A 281 -11.99 -2.91 -6.04
CA TYR A 281 -12.57 -1.89 -6.93
C TYR A 281 -13.95 -2.23 -7.48
N ASN A 282 -14.29 -3.52 -7.69
CA ASN A 282 -15.60 -3.93 -8.18
C ASN A 282 -16.77 -3.55 -7.27
N LEU A 283 -16.50 -3.14 -6.02
CA LEU A 283 -17.50 -2.70 -5.05
C LEU A 283 -17.80 -1.19 -5.11
N TRP A 284 -17.32 -0.48 -6.13
CA TRP A 284 -17.47 0.97 -6.28
C TRP A 284 -18.93 1.48 -6.14
N GLY A 285 -19.91 0.71 -6.61
CA GLY A 285 -21.34 1.07 -6.50
C GLY A 285 -21.82 1.10 -5.05
N ARG A 286 -21.30 0.19 -4.18
CA ARG A 286 -21.54 0.22 -2.74
C ARG A 286 -21.04 1.53 -2.13
N VAL A 287 -19.83 1.94 -2.49
CA VAL A 287 -19.21 3.17 -1.97
C VAL A 287 -20.00 4.42 -2.34
N ILE A 288 -20.54 4.50 -3.56
CA ILE A 288 -21.40 5.62 -3.95
C ILE A 288 -22.62 5.69 -3.04
N CYS A 289 -23.31 4.56 -2.82
CA CYS A 289 -24.48 4.54 -1.92
C CYS A 289 -24.11 4.90 -0.46
N GLU A 290 -22.93 4.52 0.02
CA GLU A 290 -22.44 4.89 1.36
C GLU A 290 -22.15 6.39 1.43
N LEU A 291 -21.48 6.97 0.43
CA LEU A 291 -21.19 8.40 0.36
C LEU A 291 -22.43 9.27 0.05
N ASP A 292 -23.52 8.69 -0.46
CA ASP A 292 -24.80 9.39 -0.61
C ASP A 292 -25.49 9.65 0.75
N ASP A 293 -25.11 8.95 1.83
CA ASP A 293 -25.64 9.21 3.19
C ASP A 293 -24.95 10.42 3.83
N PRO A 294 -25.63 11.60 3.95
CA PRO A 294 -25.01 12.82 4.48
C PRO A 294 -24.68 12.73 5.99
N ASP A 295 -25.29 11.81 6.71
CA ASP A 295 -25.03 11.62 8.14
C ASP A 295 -23.78 10.74 8.34
N LEU A 296 -23.57 9.74 7.49
CA LEU A 296 -22.32 8.98 7.42
C LEU A 296 -21.14 9.91 7.10
N ARG A 297 -21.29 10.77 6.09
CA ARG A 297 -20.24 11.69 5.63
C ARG A 297 -19.77 12.69 6.68
N LYS A 298 -20.53 12.91 7.74
CA LYS A 298 -20.06 13.69 8.90
C LYS A 298 -18.89 13.05 9.64
N TYR A 299 -18.66 11.76 9.43
CA TYR A 299 -17.66 10.96 10.11
C TYR A 299 -16.65 10.31 9.18
N ALA A 300 -17.05 9.95 7.97
CA ALA A 300 -16.24 9.26 6.99
C ALA A 300 -16.43 9.86 5.58
N ASN A 301 -15.35 10.31 4.96
CA ASN A 301 -15.33 10.85 3.60
C ASN A 301 -14.08 10.38 2.85
N ALA A 302 -13.60 9.19 3.16
CA ALA A 302 -12.47 8.57 2.50
C ALA A 302 -12.73 7.09 2.28
N VAL A 303 -12.17 6.55 1.20
CA VAL A 303 -12.37 5.18 0.75
C VAL A 303 -11.05 4.45 0.65
N ALA A 304 -11.01 3.25 1.24
CA ALA A 304 -9.88 2.33 1.19
C ALA A 304 -10.12 1.25 0.12
N TRP A 305 -9.15 1.04 -0.77
CA TRP A 305 -9.27 0.16 -1.93
C TRP A 305 -8.22 -0.94 -1.93
N HIS A 306 -8.63 -2.14 -2.37
CA HIS A 306 -7.75 -3.25 -2.73
C HIS A 306 -7.72 -3.47 -4.24
N GLY A 307 -6.61 -3.98 -4.75
CA GLY A 307 -6.38 -4.14 -6.19
C GLY A 307 -6.61 -5.56 -6.75
N TYR A 308 -7.29 -6.45 -6.03
CA TYR A 308 -7.41 -7.86 -6.45
C TYR A 308 -8.54 -8.13 -7.44
N ALA A 309 -9.57 -7.28 -7.51
CA ALA A 309 -10.69 -7.43 -8.44
C ALA A 309 -11.24 -6.09 -8.90
N GLY A 310 -11.57 -5.99 -10.20
CA GLY A 310 -11.96 -4.75 -10.86
C GLY A 310 -10.77 -3.99 -11.42
N GLY A 311 -11.00 -2.76 -11.88
CA GLY A 311 -9.98 -1.85 -12.41
C GLY A 311 -9.92 -0.55 -11.62
N ALA A 312 -8.77 0.09 -11.58
CA ALA A 312 -8.57 1.34 -10.85
C ALA A 312 -9.46 2.49 -11.36
N ASP A 313 -9.93 2.43 -12.62
CA ASP A 313 -10.89 3.38 -13.22
C ASP A 313 -12.19 3.49 -12.42
N MET A 314 -12.54 2.48 -11.62
CA MET A 314 -13.70 2.50 -10.76
C MET A 314 -13.57 3.52 -9.61
N MET A 315 -12.35 3.86 -9.18
CA MET A 315 -12.12 4.99 -8.26
C MET A 315 -12.53 6.32 -8.89
N SER A 316 -12.23 6.52 -10.18
CA SER A 316 -12.66 7.74 -10.90
C SER A 316 -14.17 7.87 -10.97
N ARG A 317 -14.93 6.76 -11.08
CA ARG A 317 -16.40 6.79 -11.04
C ARG A 317 -16.94 7.27 -9.68
N VAL A 318 -16.29 6.86 -8.59
CA VAL A 318 -16.63 7.33 -7.25
C VAL A 318 -16.26 8.81 -7.10
N HIS A 319 -15.07 9.21 -7.56
CA HIS A 319 -14.64 10.60 -7.53
C HIS A 319 -15.57 11.52 -8.38
N ASP A 320 -16.02 11.05 -9.53
CA ASP A 320 -16.95 11.84 -10.37
C ASP A 320 -18.30 12.09 -9.67
N ALA A 321 -18.75 11.14 -8.84
CA ALA A 321 -19.97 11.29 -8.03
C ALA A 321 -19.71 12.11 -6.74
N HIS A 322 -18.54 11.93 -6.11
CA HIS A 322 -18.14 12.55 -4.85
C HIS A 322 -16.71 13.10 -4.95
N PRO A 323 -16.51 14.29 -5.60
CA PRO A 323 -15.19 14.82 -5.90
C PRO A 323 -14.35 15.20 -4.67
N ASP A 324 -14.96 15.32 -3.52
CA ASP A 324 -14.32 15.64 -2.24
C ASP A 324 -13.99 14.40 -1.39
N ALA A 325 -14.27 13.19 -1.88
CA ALA A 325 -13.90 11.96 -1.20
C ALA A 325 -12.44 11.60 -1.46
N ASP A 326 -11.69 11.36 -0.38
CA ASP A 326 -10.30 10.89 -0.45
C ASP A 326 -10.24 9.40 -0.88
N MET A 327 -9.26 9.03 -1.69
CA MET A 327 -9.05 7.67 -2.16
C MET A 327 -7.70 7.13 -1.70
N HIS A 328 -7.68 5.94 -1.12
CA HIS A 328 -6.47 5.29 -0.61
C HIS A 328 -6.40 3.84 -1.09
N TRP A 329 -5.29 3.44 -1.71
CA TRP A 329 -5.06 2.04 -2.02
C TRP A 329 -4.37 1.38 -0.83
N THR A 330 -5.07 0.46 -0.17
CA THR A 330 -4.71 0.00 1.17
C THR A 330 -4.19 -1.43 1.21
N GLU A 331 -4.29 -2.17 0.09
CA GLU A 331 -3.75 -3.52 0.05
C GLU A 331 -3.49 -4.05 -1.37
N GLY A 332 -2.35 -4.73 -1.52
CA GLY A 332 -1.97 -5.59 -2.62
C GLY A 332 -0.59 -6.19 -2.34
N GLY A 333 -0.48 -7.51 -2.39
CA GLY A 333 0.75 -8.24 -2.07
C GLY A 333 1.25 -9.09 -3.22
N PRO A 334 2.59 -9.25 -3.35
CA PRO A 334 3.17 -10.17 -4.32
C PRO A 334 2.92 -11.62 -3.92
N ASP A 335 2.92 -12.52 -4.89
CA ASP A 335 2.82 -13.96 -4.68
C ASP A 335 4.24 -14.56 -4.61
N TYR A 336 4.63 -15.11 -3.44
CA TYR A 336 5.96 -15.71 -3.27
C TYR A 336 6.17 -16.97 -4.12
N THR A 337 5.10 -17.61 -4.59
CA THR A 337 5.17 -18.81 -5.46
C THR A 337 5.40 -18.45 -6.93
N SER A 338 5.24 -17.17 -7.30
CA SER A 338 5.49 -16.68 -8.65
C SER A 338 6.99 -16.75 -8.97
N PRO A 339 7.38 -17.30 -10.12
CA PRO A 339 8.77 -17.26 -10.58
C PRO A 339 9.26 -15.83 -10.85
N ARG A 340 8.35 -14.86 -10.95
CA ARG A 340 8.66 -13.44 -11.12
C ARG A 340 8.62 -12.63 -9.83
N TYR A 341 8.42 -13.24 -8.67
CA TYR A 341 8.31 -12.56 -7.38
C TYR A 341 9.40 -11.48 -7.14
N ALA A 342 10.63 -11.76 -7.55
CA ALA A 342 11.74 -10.83 -7.41
C ALA A 342 11.88 -9.82 -8.58
N THR A 343 11.09 -9.98 -9.66
CA THR A 343 11.28 -9.26 -10.93
C THR A 343 9.98 -8.72 -11.54
N ASP A 344 8.87 -8.74 -10.82
CA ASP A 344 7.56 -8.26 -11.28
C ASP A 344 7.36 -6.74 -11.10
N TRP A 345 8.47 -5.97 -11.05
CA TRP A 345 8.45 -4.51 -10.85
C TRP A 345 7.61 -3.74 -11.87
N ALA A 346 7.58 -4.17 -13.15
CA ALA A 346 6.74 -3.49 -14.15
C ALA A 346 5.25 -3.71 -13.89
N GLN A 347 4.85 -4.89 -13.41
CA GLN A 347 3.46 -5.16 -12.99
C GLN A 347 3.06 -4.24 -11.81
N TRP A 348 3.93 -4.09 -10.81
CA TRP A 348 3.65 -3.20 -9.67
C TRP A 348 3.73 -1.73 -10.07
N GLY A 349 4.65 -1.36 -10.96
CA GLY A 349 4.71 -0.01 -11.53
C GLY A 349 3.42 0.38 -12.26
N HIS A 350 2.85 -0.54 -13.05
CA HIS A 350 1.53 -0.39 -13.65
C HIS A 350 0.45 -0.18 -12.57
N THR A 351 0.36 -1.09 -11.60
CA THR A 351 -0.65 -1.03 -10.53
C THR A 351 -0.62 0.30 -9.77
N PHE A 352 0.57 0.77 -9.39
CA PHE A 352 0.72 2.03 -8.66
C PHE A 352 0.40 3.25 -9.52
N THR A 353 0.81 3.20 -10.79
CA THR A 353 0.49 4.26 -11.77
C THR A 353 -1.01 4.38 -11.97
N GLU A 354 -1.70 3.26 -12.20
CA GLU A 354 -3.15 3.23 -12.38
C GLU A 354 -3.88 3.75 -11.13
N ALA A 355 -3.48 3.33 -9.94
CA ALA A 355 -4.06 3.85 -8.70
C ALA A 355 -3.90 5.38 -8.61
N LEU A 356 -2.70 5.90 -8.82
CA LEU A 356 -2.44 7.35 -8.74
C LEU A 356 -3.15 8.14 -9.83
N ARG A 357 -3.27 7.60 -11.05
CA ARG A 357 -4.00 8.25 -12.14
C ARG A 357 -5.51 8.33 -11.88
N ASN A 358 -6.03 7.44 -11.03
CA ASN A 358 -7.43 7.36 -10.66
C ASN A 358 -7.70 7.91 -9.24
N TRP A 359 -7.07 9.06 -8.89
CA TRP A 359 -7.32 9.87 -7.70
C TRP A 359 -6.76 9.31 -6.38
N CYS A 360 -6.08 8.19 -6.40
CA CYS A 360 -5.49 7.62 -5.18
C CYS A 360 -4.44 8.58 -4.58
N GLN A 361 -4.53 8.83 -3.27
CA GLN A 361 -3.62 9.70 -2.53
C GLN A 361 -2.50 8.92 -1.84
N SER A 362 -2.70 7.64 -1.57
CA SER A 362 -1.68 6.78 -0.97
C SER A 362 -1.72 5.37 -1.53
N VAL A 363 -0.55 4.73 -1.58
CA VAL A 363 -0.41 3.34 -2.04
C VAL A 363 0.28 2.54 -0.94
N THR A 364 -0.43 1.55 -0.39
CA THR A 364 0.07 0.70 0.69
C THR A 364 -0.01 -0.77 0.29
N GLY A 365 1.16 -1.40 0.11
CA GLY A 365 1.27 -2.83 -0.14
C GLY A 365 0.87 -3.69 1.06
N TRP A 366 0.76 -5.01 0.85
CA TRP A 366 0.49 -5.93 1.94
C TRP A 366 1.75 -6.13 2.79
N ASN A 367 2.08 -7.31 3.21
CA ASN A 367 3.13 -7.60 4.20
C ASN A 367 4.47 -6.90 3.94
N LEU A 368 5.02 -6.18 4.93
CA LEU A 368 6.38 -5.63 4.88
C LEU A 368 7.44 -6.73 4.80
N ALA A 369 7.30 -7.79 5.59
CA ALA A 369 8.28 -8.88 5.63
C ALA A 369 7.62 -10.22 5.92
N LEU A 370 8.03 -11.25 5.19
CA LEU A 370 7.70 -12.66 5.46
C LEU A 370 8.93 -13.53 5.19
N ASP A 371 8.86 -14.82 5.54
CA ASP A 371 9.91 -15.74 5.13
C ASP A 371 9.76 -16.22 3.67
N GLU A 372 10.66 -17.07 3.20
CA GLU A 372 10.70 -17.63 1.85
C GLU A 372 9.52 -18.55 1.49
N LYS A 373 8.65 -18.82 2.46
CA LYS A 373 7.42 -19.63 2.32
C LYS A 373 6.15 -18.82 2.61
N GLY A 374 6.28 -17.48 2.67
CA GLY A 374 5.17 -16.60 3.01
C GLY A 374 4.67 -16.80 4.44
N ARG A 375 5.57 -17.08 5.41
CA ARG A 375 5.24 -17.33 6.81
C ARG A 375 5.76 -16.21 7.73
N PRO A 376 5.17 -16.06 8.96
CA PRO A 376 3.96 -16.73 9.50
C PRO A 376 2.69 -16.44 8.70
N ASN A 377 1.81 -17.42 8.58
CA ASN A 377 0.52 -17.30 7.88
C ASN A 377 -0.47 -18.33 8.44
N ILE A 378 -1.61 -17.88 8.92
CA ILE A 378 -2.73 -18.71 9.39
C ILE A 378 -3.89 -18.76 8.39
N GLY A 379 -3.75 -18.06 7.25
CA GLY A 379 -4.72 -18.03 6.17
C GLY A 379 -4.32 -18.89 4.96
N PRO A 380 -5.13 -18.86 3.90
CA PRO A 380 -4.95 -19.75 2.74
C PRO A 380 -4.11 -19.13 1.60
N PHE A 381 -3.71 -17.86 1.68
CA PHE A 381 -3.13 -17.14 0.55
C PHE A 381 -1.60 -17.22 0.51
N PRO A 382 -0.98 -17.29 -0.69
CA PRO A 382 0.46 -17.38 -0.87
C PRO A 382 1.11 -16.00 -1.04
N CYS A 383 0.76 -15.00 -0.21
CA CYS A 383 1.40 -13.70 -0.33
C CYS A 383 2.85 -13.77 0.18
N GLY A 384 3.72 -13.05 -0.52
CA GLY A 384 5.07 -12.74 -0.07
C GLY A 384 5.15 -11.42 0.67
N GLY A 385 6.31 -11.08 1.20
CA GLY A 385 6.61 -9.77 1.78
C GLY A 385 7.17 -8.79 0.75
N LEU A 386 7.16 -7.50 1.09
CA LEU A 386 7.95 -6.50 0.38
C LEU A 386 9.43 -6.91 0.40
N VAL A 387 9.88 -7.40 1.54
CA VAL A 387 11.16 -8.09 1.70
C VAL A 387 10.93 -9.51 2.21
N THR A 388 11.82 -10.43 1.82
CA THR A 388 11.88 -11.79 2.38
C THR A 388 13.03 -11.86 3.37
N ILE A 389 12.75 -12.30 4.60
CA ILE A 389 13.77 -12.61 5.62
C ILE A 389 13.86 -14.14 5.72
N HIS A 390 14.92 -14.72 5.18
CA HIS A 390 15.08 -16.18 5.14
C HIS A 390 15.02 -16.79 6.54
N SER A 391 14.14 -17.78 6.73
CA SER A 391 13.81 -18.32 8.06
C SER A 391 15.00 -18.83 8.86
N GLN A 392 16.03 -19.37 8.19
CA GLN A 392 17.24 -19.92 8.83
C GLN A 392 18.45 -19.00 8.75
N THR A 393 18.80 -18.54 7.54
CA THR A 393 20.03 -17.75 7.32
C THR A 393 19.88 -16.29 7.73
N LYS A 394 18.63 -15.78 7.84
CA LYS A 394 18.31 -14.36 8.05
C LYS A 394 18.79 -13.44 6.93
N GLU A 395 19.13 -14.01 5.78
CA GLU A 395 19.40 -13.25 4.57
C GLU A 395 18.14 -12.49 4.14
N ILE A 396 18.31 -11.25 3.67
CA ILE A 396 17.23 -10.36 3.27
C ILE A 396 17.24 -10.19 1.77
N THR A 397 16.16 -10.60 1.09
CA THR A 397 15.96 -10.37 -0.33
C THR A 397 14.76 -9.44 -0.56
N ARG A 398 14.68 -8.83 -1.74
CA ARG A 398 13.69 -7.80 -2.09
C ARG A 398 12.83 -8.29 -3.24
N SER A 399 11.51 -8.11 -3.11
CA SER A 399 10.54 -8.43 -4.17
C SER A 399 10.58 -7.42 -5.31
N GLY A 400 9.94 -7.75 -6.44
CA GLY A 400 9.73 -6.77 -7.51
C GLY A 400 8.86 -5.60 -7.06
N GLN A 401 7.92 -5.82 -6.12
CA GLN A 401 7.13 -4.75 -5.51
C GLN A 401 8.01 -3.75 -4.75
N TYR A 402 9.04 -4.19 -4.01
CA TYR A 402 10.01 -3.30 -3.37
C TYR A 402 10.68 -2.38 -4.39
N TRP A 403 11.12 -2.94 -5.51
CA TRP A 403 11.81 -2.15 -6.54
C TRP A 403 10.86 -1.19 -7.24
N ALA A 404 9.60 -1.57 -7.43
CA ALA A 404 8.58 -0.63 -7.92
C ALA A 404 8.39 0.52 -6.91
N PHE A 405 8.18 0.25 -5.61
CA PHE A 405 8.06 1.30 -4.60
C PHE A 405 9.24 2.27 -4.62
N ALA A 406 10.47 1.81 -4.86
CA ALA A 406 11.64 2.68 -4.92
C ALA A 406 11.50 3.81 -5.97
N HIS A 407 10.78 3.55 -7.07
CA HIS A 407 10.53 4.54 -8.11
C HIS A 407 9.49 5.60 -7.75
N PHE A 408 8.62 5.31 -6.79
CA PHE A 408 7.59 6.23 -6.32
C PHE A 408 7.98 6.87 -4.99
N SER A 409 8.19 6.08 -3.95
CA SER A 409 8.32 6.56 -2.57
C SER A 409 9.61 7.32 -2.30
N ARG A 410 10.72 7.00 -3.00
CA ARG A 410 12.01 7.70 -2.80
C ARG A 410 11.99 9.13 -3.32
N LEU A 411 11.17 9.45 -4.31
CA LEU A 411 11.20 10.72 -5.02
C LEU A 411 9.90 11.52 -4.93
N ILE A 412 8.74 10.89 -4.80
CA ILE A 412 7.45 11.58 -4.60
C ILE A 412 7.23 11.76 -3.11
N ARG A 413 7.18 13.00 -2.65
CA ARG A 413 7.07 13.36 -1.24
C ARG A 413 5.62 13.57 -0.83
N ARG A 414 5.34 13.44 0.49
CA ARG A 414 4.05 13.87 1.04
C ARG A 414 3.79 15.34 0.68
N GLY A 415 2.55 15.66 0.31
CA GLY A 415 2.17 16.99 -0.17
C GLY A 415 2.51 17.24 -1.64
N ALA A 416 3.07 16.27 -2.36
CA ALA A 416 3.21 16.37 -3.81
C ALA A 416 1.84 16.36 -4.46
N HIS A 417 1.66 17.09 -5.57
CA HIS A 417 0.44 17.04 -6.37
C HIS A 417 0.69 16.28 -7.66
N ARG A 418 -0.20 15.33 -7.98
CA ARG A 418 -0.21 14.76 -9.33
C ARG A 418 -0.53 15.88 -10.33
N PHE A 419 0.20 15.94 -11.44
CA PHE A 419 -0.10 16.84 -12.54
C PHE A 419 -0.34 16.09 -13.86
N ASP A 420 -0.90 16.80 -14.84
CA ASP A 420 -1.36 16.18 -16.08
C ASP A 420 -0.21 15.67 -16.94
N SER A 421 -0.28 14.40 -17.29
CA SER A 421 0.57 13.74 -18.27
C SER A 421 -0.30 12.95 -19.24
N GLN A 422 -0.18 13.23 -20.54
CA GLN A 422 -1.02 12.69 -21.59
C GLN A 422 -0.20 12.05 -22.71
N GLY A 423 -0.78 11.10 -23.37
CA GLY A 423 -0.20 10.34 -24.48
C GLY A 423 -0.46 8.86 -24.30
N ILE A 424 -0.70 8.17 -25.40
CA ILE A 424 -0.86 6.72 -25.43
C ILE A 424 0.39 6.14 -26.06
N VAL A 425 1.20 5.49 -25.26
CA VAL A 425 2.36 4.73 -25.70
C VAL A 425 2.04 3.27 -25.35
N PRO A 426 1.90 2.36 -26.33
CA PRO A 426 1.53 0.98 -26.06
C PRO A 426 2.43 0.34 -24.98
N ASP A 427 1.83 -0.34 -24.00
CA ASP A 427 2.52 -1.02 -22.89
C ASP A 427 3.40 -0.10 -22.00
N VAL A 428 3.19 1.23 -22.07
CA VAL A 428 3.86 2.19 -21.19
C VAL A 428 2.84 2.97 -20.39
N ASP A 429 2.94 2.82 -19.08
CA ASP A 429 2.18 3.64 -18.14
C ASP A 429 3.04 4.80 -17.64
N HIS A 430 2.39 5.92 -17.31
CA HIS A 430 3.10 7.08 -16.79
C HIS A 430 2.27 7.88 -15.80
N VAL A 431 2.92 8.41 -14.77
CA VAL A 431 2.33 9.36 -13.82
C VAL A 431 3.35 10.42 -13.44
N ALA A 432 2.90 11.66 -13.33
CA ALA A 432 3.73 12.82 -13.03
C ALA A 432 3.26 13.51 -11.75
N CYS A 433 4.21 13.89 -10.88
CA CYS A 433 3.95 14.60 -9.62
C CYS A 433 4.91 15.78 -9.48
N GLU A 434 4.47 16.83 -8.80
CA GLU A 434 5.31 17.96 -8.38
C GLU A 434 5.35 18.02 -6.86
N ASN A 435 6.55 17.90 -6.31
CA ASN A 435 6.83 17.97 -4.88
C ASN A 435 6.63 19.39 -4.32
N PRO A 436 6.42 19.57 -2.99
CA PRO A 436 6.28 20.88 -2.37
C PRO A 436 7.48 21.83 -2.62
N ASP A 437 8.68 21.29 -2.87
CA ASP A 437 9.91 22.07 -3.18
C ASP A 437 10.05 22.41 -4.67
N GLY A 438 9.03 22.11 -5.49
CA GLY A 438 8.99 22.34 -6.92
C GLY A 438 9.74 21.30 -7.76
N GLN A 439 10.31 20.25 -7.16
CA GLN A 439 10.87 19.14 -7.92
C GLN A 439 9.73 18.36 -8.61
N ARG A 440 9.88 18.12 -9.90
CA ARG A 440 8.98 17.31 -10.70
C ARG A 440 9.51 15.90 -10.85
N VAL A 441 8.61 14.93 -10.76
CA VAL A 441 8.92 13.51 -10.85
C VAL A 441 7.98 12.89 -11.87
N LEU A 442 8.52 12.17 -12.85
CA LEU A 442 7.76 11.37 -13.81
C LEU A 442 8.19 9.91 -13.67
N VAL A 443 7.25 9.04 -13.37
CA VAL A 443 7.47 7.58 -13.38
C VAL A 443 6.91 7.02 -14.66
N LEU A 444 7.71 6.21 -15.35
CA LEU A 444 7.39 5.50 -16.59
C LEU A 444 7.59 4.00 -16.37
N THR A 445 6.56 3.22 -16.64
CA THR A 445 6.61 1.76 -16.58
C THR A 445 6.47 1.19 -17.97
N ASN A 446 7.44 0.40 -18.45
CA ASN A 446 7.39 -0.29 -19.73
C ASN A 446 7.31 -1.79 -19.49
N ALA A 447 6.16 -2.39 -19.78
CA ALA A 447 5.91 -3.83 -19.63
C ALA A 447 6.32 -4.68 -20.85
N ALA A 448 6.85 -4.06 -21.90
CA ALA A 448 7.17 -4.71 -23.17
C ALA A 448 8.66 -4.57 -23.56
N ALA A 449 8.96 -4.73 -24.83
CA ALA A 449 10.31 -4.52 -25.40
C ALA A 449 10.78 -3.07 -25.24
N ALA A 450 12.11 -2.87 -25.30
CA ALA A 450 12.70 -1.54 -25.24
C ALA A 450 12.15 -0.65 -26.36
N ARG A 451 11.84 0.62 -26.02
CA ARG A 451 11.26 1.57 -26.97
C ARG A 451 11.68 3.01 -26.74
N PRO A 452 11.82 3.82 -27.81
CA PRO A 452 12.03 5.25 -27.68
C PRO A 452 10.72 5.96 -27.32
N VAL A 453 10.80 6.95 -26.41
CA VAL A 453 9.70 7.86 -26.10
C VAL A 453 10.22 9.31 -26.10
N VAL A 454 9.31 10.23 -26.42
CA VAL A 454 9.57 11.67 -26.35
C VAL A 454 8.71 12.28 -25.27
N LEU A 455 9.32 13.00 -24.35
CA LEU A 455 8.64 13.84 -23.39
C LEU A 455 8.52 15.24 -23.95
N GLN A 456 7.33 15.84 -23.90
CA GLN A 456 7.11 17.21 -24.33
C GLN A 456 6.53 18.03 -23.17
N MET A 457 7.17 19.15 -22.85
CA MET A 457 6.72 20.11 -21.86
C MET A 457 6.77 21.53 -22.45
N GLY A 458 5.60 22.06 -22.81
CA GLY A 458 5.53 23.33 -23.55
C GLY A 458 6.26 23.25 -24.89
N ALA A 459 7.26 24.12 -25.08
CA ALA A 459 8.08 24.19 -26.30
C ALA A 459 9.36 23.34 -26.21
N THR A 460 9.54 22.56 -25.16
CA THR A 460 10.74 21.75 -24.94
C THR A 460 10.44 20.26 -25.01
N VAL A 461 11.43 19.49 -25.43
CA VAL A 461 11.37 18.03 -25.51
C VAL A 461 12.60 17.38 -24.86
N ALA A 462 12.41 16.17 -24.37
CA ALA A 462 13.49 15.27 -23.95
C ALA A 462 13.22 13.89 -24.55
N GLU A 463 14.27 13.21 -25.00
CA GLU A 463 14.15 11.88 -25.61
C GLU A 463 14.87 10.86 -24.75
N LEU A 464 14.28 9.69 -24.60
CA LEU A 464 14.89 8.55 -23.92
C LEU A 464 14.44 7.24 -24.58
N THR A 465 15.21 6.18 -24.35
CA THR A 465 14.80 4.81 -24.65
C THR A 465 14.51 4.10 -23.33
N LEU A 466 13.27 3.69 -23.14
CA LEU A 466 12.87 2.83 -22.02
C LEU A 466 13.42 1.42 -22.27
N ALA A 467 14.03 0.82 -21.25
CA ALA A 467 14.44 -0.57 -21.32
C ALA A 467 13.23 -1.50 -21.37
N SER A 468 13.43 -2.75 -21.80
CA SER A 468 12.38 -3.76 -21.71
C SER A 468 12.09 -4.10 -20.25
N ASP A 469 10.82 -4.43 -19.93
CA ASP A 469 10.35 -4.85 -18.60
C ASP A 469 11.00 -3.99 -17.50
N SER A 470 10.70 -2.67 -17.49
CA SER A 470 11.41 -1.71 -16.68
C SER A 470 10.50 -0.68 -16.03
N VAL A 471 10.98 -0.12 -14.90
CA VAL A 471 10.46 1.13 -14.35
C VAL A 471 11.57 2.19 -14.40
N THR A 472 11.24 3.34 -14.94
CA THR A 472 12.15 4.48 -15.08
C THR A 472 11.57 5.71 -14.39
N THR A 473 12.32 6.34 -13.51
CA THR A 473 11.92 7.61 -12.88
C THR A 473 12.82 8.73 -13.31
N LEU A 474 12.20 9.83 -13.70
CA LEU A 474 12.82 11.08 -14.10
C LEU A 474 12.53 12.14 -13.05
N ALA A 475 13.55 12.93 -12.67
CA ALA A 475 13.39 14.03 -11.72
C ALA A 475 14.12 15.27 -12.20
N TRP A 476 13.46 16.43 -12.12
CA TRP A 476 14.02 17.74 -12.54
C TRP A 476 13.38 18.90 -11.76
N LYS A 477 13.93 20.10 -11.88
CA LYS A 477 13.38 21.39 -11.39
C LYS A 477 13.04 22.33 -12.53
#